data_3022a9c2ef753ed8251f231c66d71aee
#
_entry.id   3022a9c2ef753ed8251f231c66d71aee
#
_cell.length_a   1.000
_cell.length_b   1.000
_cell.length_c   1.000
_cell.angle_alpha   90.00
_cell.angle_beta   90.00
_cell.angle_gamma   90.00
#
_symmetry.space_group_name_H-M   'P 1'
#
loop_
_entity.id
_entity.type
_entity.pdbx_description
1 polymer ?
#
loop_
_entity_poly.entity_id
_entity_poly.type
_entity_poly.pdbx_seq_one_letter_code
_entity_poly.pdbx_strand_id
1 'polypeptide(L)'
;MCHKGEYVYMIDEFDKTYTDWSIDVGEYKYEGITLNEVEQNLYAIEDQEQDFVVISPLNAILIDNKKYNFVQVCSDQDTDLLHIELSVTNDGEQGAIIYGKNELGHQEVLQIIEEFIAHHKVPSLDDWEIVLDLRSKTESYVKGTNDD
;
A
#
# COMPACT_ATOMS: atom_id res chain seq x y z
N MET A 1 28.87 21.12 -16.12
CA MET A 1 28.34 21.49 -15.27
C MET A 1 27.92 20.67 -14.11
N CYS A 2 28.28 21.19 -12.98
CA CYS A 2 28.00 20.53 -11.72
C CYS A 2 26.51 20.23 -11.49
N HIS A 3 25.71 21.12 -12.04
CA HIS A 3 24.28 21.00 -11.82
C HIS A 3 23.67 19.74 -12.42
N LYS A 4 24.26 19.22 -13.48
CA LYS A 4 23.75 17.98 -14.07
C LYS A 4 23.92 16.80 -13.13
N GLY A 5 25.07 16.72 -12.49
CA GLY A 5 25.32 15.62 -11.56
C GLY A 5 24.40 15.69 -10.37
N GLU A 6 24.24 16.88 -9.80
CA GLU A 6 23.35 17.07 -8.68
C GLU A 6 21.91 16.75 -9.05
N TYR A 7 21.51 17.19 -10.24
CA TYR A 7 20.16 16.94 -10.70
C TYR A 7 19.88 15.44 -10.83
N VAL A 8 20.82 14.70 -11.38
CA VAL A 8 20.67 13.25 -11.52
C VAL A 8 20.50 12.59 -10.16
N TYR A 9 21.28 12.99 -9.17
CA TYR A 9 21.14 12.43 -7.82
C TYR A 9 19.78 12.73 -7.21
N MET A 10 19.22 13.89 -7.49
CA MET A 10 17.96 14.29 -6.90
C MET A 10 16.77 13.49 -7.42
N ILE A 11 16.84 12.97 -8.64
CA ILE A 11 15.73 12.19 -9.21
C ILE A 11 15.92 10.69 -9.02
N ASP A 12 17.03 10.26 -8.43
CA ASP A 12 17.33 8.84 -8.26
C ASP A 12 16.26 8.10 -7.51
N GLU A 13 15.64 8.73 -6.51
CA GLU A 13 14.66 8.05 -5.69
C GLU A 13 13.47 7.57 -6.51
N PHE A 14 12.99 8.39 -7.44
CA PHE A 14 11.88 8.03 -8.30
C PHE A 14 12.25 7.01 -9.37
N ASP A 15 13.48 7.02 -9.82
CA ASP A 15 13.97 6.11 -10.86
C ASP A 15 14.61 4.86 -10.28
N LYS A 16 14.84 4.84 -8.98
CA LYS A 16 15.44 3.70 -8.32
C LYS A 16 14.50 2.50 -8.37
N THR A 17 15.05 1.34 -8.67
CA THR A 17 14.28 0.09 -8.63
C THR A 17 14.37 -0.51 -7.23
N TYR A 18 13.21 -0.69 -6.62
CA TYR A 18 13.12 -1.33 -5.32
C TYR A 18 12.86 -2.82 -5.57
N THR A 19 13.92 -3.61 -5.50
CA THR A 19 13.88 -5.01 -5.89
C THR A 19 13.15 -5.91 -4.89
N ASP A 20 12.99 -5.44 -3.66
CA ASP A 20 12.30 -6.21 -2.61
C ASP A 20 10.80 -5.95 -2.57
N TRP A 21 10.27 -5.31 -3.61
CA TRP A 21 8.87 -4.95 -3.69
C TRP A 21 8.25 -5.46 -4.97
N SER A 22 6.95 -5.69 -4.93
CA SER A 22 6.18 -6.09 -6.10
C SER A 22 4.95 -5.21 -6.24
N ILE A 23 4.44 -5.16 -7.47
CA ILE A 23 3.22 -4.44 -7.79
C ILE A 23 2.27 -5.40 -8.52
N ASP A 24 1.01 -5.40 -8.09
CA ASP A 24 -0.02 -6.27 -8.65
C ASP A 24 -1.16 -5.39 -9.14
N VAL A 25 -1.46 -5.50 -10.42
CA VAL A 25 -2.51 -4.70 -11.07
C VAL A 25 -3.62 -5.58 -11.62
N GLY A 26 -3.85 -6.71 -10.98
CA GLY A 26 -4.89 -7.63 -11.37
C GLY A 26 -4.34 -8.77 -12.19
N GLU A 27 -4.27 -8.58 -13.51
CA GLU A 27 -3.78 -9.63 -14.40
C GLU A 27 -2.26 -9.79 -14.36
N TYR A 28 -1.56 -8.77 -13.89
CA TYR A 28 -0.11 -8.73 -13.94
C TYR A 28 0.47 -8.49 -12.56
N LYS A 29 1.55 -9.18 -12.26
CA LYS A 29 2.32 -8.95 -11.05
C LYS A 29 3.78 -8.83 -11.46
N TYR A 30 4.42 -7.75 -11.00
CA TYR A 30 5.81 -7.46 -11.32
C TYR A 30 6.62 -7.36 -10.05
N GLU A 31 7.84 -7.91 -10.08
CA GLU A 31 8.81 -7.72 -9.00
C GLU A 31 9.81 -6.66 -9.42
N GLY A 32 10.22 -5.85 -8.46
CA GLY A 32 11.10 -4.73 -8.76
C GLY A 32 10.30 -3.56 -9.32
N ILE A 33 10.08 -2.54 -8.50
CA ILE A 33 9.24 -1.41 -8.88
C ILE A 33 9.98 -0.10 -8.68
N THR A 34 9.55 0.92 -9.43
CA THR A 34 10.01 2.29 -9.23
C THR A 34 8.84 3.14 -8.75
N LEU A 35 9.14 4.26 -8.11
CA LEU A 35 8.09 5.20 -7.71
C LEU A 35 7.41 5.82 -8.93
N ASN A 36 8.12 5.93 -10.05
CA ASN A 36 7.50 6.36 -11.30
C ASN A 36 6.40 5.40 -11.74
N GLU A 37 6.64 4.10 -11.61
CA GLU A 37 5.61 3.12 -11.95
C GLU A 37 4.42 3.20 -11.03
N VAL A 38 4.67 3.43 -9.74
CA VAL A 38 3.59 3.64 -8.78
C VAL A 38 2.74 4.82 -9.23
N GLU A 39 3.38 5.93 -9.55
CA GLU A 39 2.65 7.14 -9.95
C GLU A 39 1.84 6.91 -11.21
N GLN A 40 2.40 6.20 -12.19
CA GLN A 40 1.66 5.89 -13.42
C GLN A 40 0.42 5.07 -13.14
N ASN A 41 0.51 4.14 -12.19
CA ASN A 41 -0.64 3.34 -11.79
C ASN A 41 -1.70 4.15 -11.07
N LEU A 42 -1.30 5.14 -10.29
CA LEU A 42 -2.26 6.04 -9.65
C LEU A 42 -3.03 6.85 -10.70
N TYR A 43 -2.35 7.35 -11.72
CA TYR A 43 -3.02 8.04 -12.81
C TYR A 43 -3.99 7.12 -13.54
N ALA A 44 -3.61 5.88 -13.77
CA ALA A 44 -4.48 4.92 -14.44
C ALA A 44 -5.75 4.64 -13.64
N ILE A 45 -5.64 4.60 -12.32
CA ILE A 45 -6.79 4.44 -11.45
C ILE A 45 -7.70 5.68 -11.54
N GLU A 46 -7.10 6.86 -11.48
CA GLU A 46 -7.85 8.11 -11.57
C GLU A 46 -8.57 8.26 -12.92
N ASP A 47 -7.96 7.77 -13.98
CA ASP A 47 -8.52 7.80 -15.32
C ASP A 47 -9.47 6.65 -15.60
N GLN A 48 -9.71 5.80 -14.60
CA GLN A 48 -10.60 4.64 -14.70
C GLN A 48 -10.14 3.61 -15.73
N GLU A 49 -8.86 3.60 -16.03
CA GLU A 49 -8.25 2.58 -16.87
C GLU A 49 -7.87 1.34 -16.08
N GLN A 50 -7.86 1.45 -14.76
CA GLN A 50 -7.43 0.40 -13.86
C GLN A 50 -8.25 0.49 -12.59
N ASP A 51 -8.62 -0.66 -12.01
CA ASP A 51 -9.48 -0.68 -10.85
C ASP A 51 -8.72 -0.49 -9.54
N PHE A 52 -7.54 -1.08 -9.46
CA PHE A 52 -6.75 -1.02 -8.22
C PHE A 52 -5.30 -1.34 -8.50
N VAL A 53 -4.46 -1.06 -7.51
CA VAL A 53 -3.08 -1.50 -7.51
C VAL A 53 -2.74 -1.97 -6.09
N VAL A 54 -2.03 -3.10 -5.99
CA VAL A 54 -1.53 -3.61 -4.71
C VAL A 54 -0.01 -3.56 -4.75
N ILE A 55 0.58 -2.95 -3.74
CA ILE A 55 2.03 -2.82 -3.63
C ILE A 55 2.45 -3.58 -2.38
N SER A 56 3.32 -4.56 -2.55
CA SER A 56 3.71 -5.46 -1.46
C SER A 56 5.21 -5.60 -1.37
N PRO A 57 5.76 -5.58 -0.15
CA PRO A 57 7.13 -6.04 0.02
C PRO A 57 7.18 -7.55 -0.15
N LEU A 58 8.30 -8.09 -0.59
CA LEU A 58 8.47 -9.54 -0.71
C LEU A 58 8.38 -10.21 0.66
N ASN A 59 8.83 -9.49 1.68
CA ASN A 59 8.68 -9.91 3.06
C ASN A 59 8.03 -8.75 3.83
N ALA A 60 7.06 -9.04 4.65
CA ALA A 60 6.36 -8.01 5.40
C ALA A 60 7.34 -7.11 6.14
N ILE A 61 7.04 -5.81 6.16
CA ILE A 61 7.88 -4.82 6.82
C ILE A 61 7.51 -4.78 8.30
N LEU A 62 8.51 -4.95 9.16
CA LEU A 62 8.30 -4.94 10.61
C LEU A 62 8.59 -3.54 11.14
N ILE A 63 7.58 -2.92 11.74
CA ILE A 63 7.70 -1.60 12.37
C ILE A 63 6.99 -1.69 13.71
N ASP A 64 7.72 -1.43 14.79
CA ASP A 64 7.16 -1.44 16.16
C ASP A 64 6.41 -2.73 16.47
N ASN A 65 6.99 -3.87 16.08
CA ASN A 65 6.43 -5.20 16.28
C ASN A 65 5.14 -5.48 15.54
N LYS A 66 4.83 -4.68 14.53
CA LYS A 66 3.70 -4.92 13.65
C LYS A 66 4.22 -5.20 12.25
N LYS A 67 3.59 -6.16 11.58
CA LYS A 67 3.96 -6.52 10.21
C LYS A 67 3.04 -5.79 9.25
N TYR A 68 3.63 -5.04 8.34
CA TYR A 68 2.90 -4.34 7.30
C TYR A 68 3.02 -5.16 6.02
N ASN A 69 1.89 -5.67 5.55
CA ASN A 69 1.86 -6.70 4.51
C ASN A 69 1.72 -6.15 3.10
N PHE A 70 0.92 -5.12 2.93
CA PHE A 70 0.74 -4.50 1.62
C PHE A 70 -0.04 -3.20 1.75
N VAL A 71 0.02 -2.40 0.70
CA VAL A 71 -0.84 -1.24 0.54
C VAL A 71 -1.62 -1.41 -0.76
N GLN A 72 -2.89 -1.07 -0.74
CA GLN A 72 -3.76 -1.15 -1.92
C GLN A 72 -4.42 0.19 -2.15
N VAL A 73 -4.51 0.60 -3.41
CA VAL A 73 -5.16 1.85 -3.80
C VAL A 73 -6.23 1.54 -4.82
N CYS A 74 -7.37 2.16 -4.68
CA CYS A 74 -8.43 2.09 -5.67
C CYS A 74 -9.12 3.45 -5.76
N SER A 75 -10.03 3.58 -6.70
CA SER A 75 -10.81 4.80 -6.85
C SER A 75 -11.83 4.89 -5.72
N ASP A 76 -12.00 6.09 -5.18
CA ASP A 76 -13.09 6.37 -4.27
C ASP A 76 -14.31 6.64 -5.15
N GLN A 77 -15.23 5.70 -5.19
CA GLN A 77 -16.33 5.72 -6.16
C GLN A 77 -17.26 6.92 -6.04
N ASP A 78 -17.31 7.51 -4.86
CA ASP A 78 -18.21 8.64 -4.63
C ASP A 78 -17.59 9.99 -4.98
N THR A 79 -16.30 10.01 -5.27
CA THR A 79 -15.57 11.25 -5.56
C THR A 79 -14.55 10.98 -6.64
N ASP A 80 -13.82 12.04 -7.05
CA ASP A 80 -12.71 11.89 -7.99
C ASP A 80 -11.40 11.60 -7.27
N LEU A 81 -11.47 11.25 -5.99
CA LEU A 81 -10.32 11.04 -5.15
C LEU A 81 -10.00 9.55 -5.03
N LEU A 82 -9.00 9.24 -4.25
CA LEU A 82 -8.51 7.87 -4.09
C LEU A 82 -8.81 7.32 -2.70
N HIS A 83 -8.90 6.01 -2.63
CA HIS A 83 -9.04 5.24 -1.40
C HIS A 83 -7.80 4.39 -1.24
N ILE A 84 -7.21 4.41 -0.05
CA ILE A 84 -6.02 3.62 0.25
C ILE A 84 -6.31 2.66 1.41
N GLU A 85 -5.75 1.45 1.31
CA GLU A 85 -5.86 0.45 2.36
C GLU A 85 -4.48 -0.05 2.73
N LEU A 86 -4.31 -0.37 4.00
CA LEU A 86 -3.05 -0.86 4.53
C LEU A 86 -3.33 -2.10 5.38
N SER A 87 -2.63 -3.19 5.09
CA SER A 87 -2.79 -4.45 5.82
C SER A 87 -1.74 -4.57 6.90
N VAL A 88 -2.20 -4.77 8.13
CA VAL A 88 -1.33 -4.81 9.31
C VAL A 88 -1.61 -6.05 10.13
N THR A 89 -0.57 -6.78 10.50
CA THR A 89 -0.67 -7.90 11.44
C THR A 89 0.03 -7.49 12.73
N ASN A 90 -0.71 -7.42 13.81
CA ASN A 90 -0.15 -7.07 15.11
C ASN A 90 0.68 -8.21 15.67
N ASP A 91 1.63 -7.85 16.54
CA ASP A 91 2.50 -8.83 17.16
C ASP A 91 1.70 -9.89 17.91
N GLY A 92 2.02 -11.15 17.66
CA GLY A 92 1.37 -12.26 18.35
C GLY A 92 -0.01 -12.62 17.83
N GLU A 93 -0.51 -11.90 16.85
CA GLU A 93 -1.83 -12.19 16.27
C GLU A 93 -1.71 -12.93 14.95
N GLN A 94 -2.78 -13.70 14.65
CA GLN A 94 -2.88 -14.43 13.40
C GLN A 94 -3.90 -13.76 12.53
N GLY A 95 -3.71 -13.20 11.53
CA GLY A 95 -4.67 -12.48 10.71
C GLY A 95 -4.45 -11.01 10.79
N ALA A 96 -4.75 -10.36 9.70
CA ALA A 96 -4.48 -8.95 9.53
C ALA A 96 -5.71 -8.10 9.79
N ILE A 97 -5.48 -6.84 10.08
CA ILE A 97 -6.50 -5.81 10.07
C ILE A 97 -6.24 -4.96 8.83
N ILE A 98 -7.27 -4.70 8.07
CA ILE A 98 -7.18 -3.81 6.91
C ILE A 98 -7.71 -2.45 7.33
N TYR A 99 -6.83 -1.46 7.35
CA TYR A 99 -7.20 -0.08 7.62
C TYR A 99 -7.38 0.66 6.30
N GLY A 100 -8.35 1.54 6.23
CA GLY A 100 -8.62 2.30 5.03
C GLY A 100 -8.85 3.77 5.28
N LYS A 101 -8.58 4.57 4.27
CA LYS A 101 -8.82 6.00 4.31
C LYS A 101 -9.31 6.46 2.95
N ASN A 102 -10.38 7.28 2.96
CA ASN A 102 -11.03 7.78 1.77
C ASN A 102 -10.66 9.21 1.46
N GLU A 103 -11.02 9.63 0.26
CA GLU A 103 -10.96 11.04 -0.14
C GLU A 103 -9.55 11.62 -0.12
N LEU A 104 -8.60 10.84 -0.62
CA LEU A 104 -7.21 11.29 -0.70
C LEU A 104 -6.86 11.72 -2.11
N GLY A 105 -6.09 12.80 -2.22
CA GLY A 105 -5.59 13.26 -3.48
C GLY A 105 -4.40 12.43 -3.94
N HIS A 106 -4.06 12.57 -5.21
CA HIS A 106 -2.94 11.86 -5.84
C HIS A 106 -1.64 12.03 -5.05
N GLN A 107 -1.31 13.26 -4.70
CA GLN A 107 -0.04 13.55 -4.04
C GLN A 107 0.02 12.97 -2.63
N GLU A 108 -1.10 12.98 -1.93
CA GLU A 108 -1.16 12.40 -0.59
C GLU A 108 -0.90 10.89 -0.63
N VAL A 109 -1.56 10.21 -1.56
CA VAL A 109 -1.40 8.76 -1.70
C VAL A 109 0.03 8.43 -2.12
N LEU A 110 0.56 9.16 -3.09
CA LEU A 110 1.93 8.94 -3.55
C LEU A 110 2.93 9.11 -2.41
N GLN A 111 2.73 10.13 -1.58
CA GLN A 111 3.63 10.37 -0.45
C GLN A 111 3.56 9.25 0.57
N ILE A 112 2.38 8.73 0.87
CA ILE A 112 2.23 7.62 1.79
C ILE A 112 2.98 6.40 1.27
N ILE A 113 2.83 6.11 -0.01
CA ILE A 113 3.49 4.95 -0.62
C ILE A 113 4.99 5.15 -0.67
N GLU A 114 5.46 6.34 -1.01
CA GLU A 114 6.88 6.65 -1.05
C GLU A 114 7.53 6.44 0.32
N GLU A 115 6.88 6.96 1.37
CA GLU A 115 7.41 6.79 2.73
C GLU A 115 7.46 5.32 3.12
N PHE A 116 6.48 4.56 2.72
CA PHE A 116 6.43 3.14 3.02
C PHE A 116 7.54 2.38 2.31
N ILE A 117 7.68 2.59 0.99
CA ILE A 117 8.65 1.86 0.17
C ILE A 117 10.08 2.31 0.46
N ALA A 118 10.32 3.61 0.45
CA ALA A 118 11.67 4.15 0.51
C ALA A 118 12.20 4.25 1.94
N HIS A 119 11.34 4.48 2.90
CA HIS A 119 11.77 4.77 4.26
C HIS A 119 11.19 3.85 5.33
N HIS A 120 10.36 2.89 4.94
CA HIS A 120 9.69 1.95 5.86
C HIS A 120 8.94 2.71 6.96
N LYS A 121 8.23 3.75 6.57
CA LYS A 121 7.42 4.55 7.48
C LYS A 121 5.97 4.51 7.07
N VAL A 122 5.10 4.50 8.06
CA VAL A 122 3.66 4.51 7.83
C VAL A 122 3.07 5.69 8.59
N PRO A 123 1.97 6.27 8.11
CA PRO A 123 1.32 7.35 8.83
C PRO A 123 0.63 6.82 10.07
N SER A 124 0.26 7.74 10.98
CA SER A 124 -0.59 7.36 12.09
C SER A 124 -1.92 6.84 11.52
N LEU A 125 -2.40 5.75 12.08
CA LEU A 125 -3.66 5.14 11.64
C LEU A 125 -4.84 5.55 12.52
N ASP A 126 -4.66 6.54 13.38
CA ASP A 126 -5.68 6.94 14.35
C ASP A 126 -6.97 7.42 13.69
N ASP A 127 -6.86 8.05 12.53
CA ASP A 127 -8.02 8.55 11.80
C ASP A 127 -8.40 7.67 10.60
N TRP A 128 -7.83 6.47 10.52
CA TRP A 128 -8.19 5.49 9.50
C TRP A 128 -9.28 4.58 10.04
N GLU A 129 -10.12 4.08 9.16
CA GLU A 129 -11.18 3.15 9.52
C GLU A 129 -10.72 1.72 9.37
N ILE A 130 -11.29 0.83 10.19
CA ILE A 130 -11.07 -0.60 9.99
C ILE A 130 -12.06 -1.05 8.93
N VAL A 131 -11.52 -1.43 7.78
CA VAL A 131 -12.34 -1.90 6.66
C VAL A 131 -12.65 -3.38 6.82
N LEU A 132 -11.69 -4.15 7.31
CA LEU A 132 -11.84 -5.59 7.45
C LEU A 132 -10.95 -6.07 8.58
N ASP A 133 -11.52 -6.88 9.46
CA ASP A 133 -10.78 -7.47 10.58
C ASP A 133 -10.75 -8.97 10.38
N LEU A 134 -9.66 -9.47 9.83
CA LEU A 134 -9.51 -10.89 9.56
C LEU A 134 -9.26 -11.71 10.81
N ARG A 135 -8.83 -11.08 11.89
CA ARG A 135 -8.64 -11.77 13.17
C ARG A 135 -9.98 -12.25 13.71
N SER A 136 -10.92 -11.33 13.80
CA SER A 136 -12.26 -11.65 14.31
C SER A 136 -12.97 -12.65 13.42
N LYS A 137 -12.85 -12.47 12.12
CA LYS A 137 -13.49 -13.33 11.16
C LYS A 137 -12.97 -14.76 11.27
N THR A 138 -11.67 -14.92 11.46
CA THR A 138 -11.06 -16.23 11.59
C THR A 138 -11.56 -16.94 12.85
N GLU A 139 -11.63 -16.24 13.97
CA GLU A 139 -12.13 -16.80 15.21
C GLU A 139 -13.61 -17.16 15.10
N SER A 140 -14.38 -16.28 14.52
CA SER A 140 -15.82 -16.53 14.33
C SER A 140 -16.06 -17.76 13.48
N TYR A 141 -15.27 -17.95 12.47
CA TYR A 141 -15.40 -19.12 11.60
C TYR A 141 -15.15 -20.40 12.38
N VAL A 142 -14.11 -20.44 13.18
CA VAL A 142 -13.77 -21.61 13.98
C VAL A 142 -14.87 -21.92 14.97
N LYS A 143 -15.40 -20.92 15.62
CA LYS A 143 -16.51 -21.11 16.56
C LYS A 143 -17.76 -21.63 15.87
N GLY A 144 -18.08 -21.09 14.71
CA GLY A 144 -19.21 -21.56 13.96
C GLY A 144 -19.11 -23.02 13.59
N THR A 145 -17.92 -23.44 13.23
CA THR A 145 -17.66 -24.85 12.92
C THR A 145 -17.90 -25.73 14.12
N ASN A 146 -17.50 -25.28 15.30
CA ASN A 146 -17.64 -26.05 16.51
C ASN A 146 -19.10 -26.15 16.98
N ASP A 147 -19.90 -25.19 16.65
CA ASP A 147 -21.29 -25.15 17.04
C ASP A 147 -22.16 -26.09 16.22
N ASP A 148 -21.67 -26.49 15.10
CA ASP A 148 -22.37 -27.43 14.25
C ASP A 148 -22.23 -28.86 14.75
#